data_c011558d4735b1cfd676fa3369fe531f
#
_entry.id   c011558d4735b1cfd676fa3369fe531f
#
_cell.length_a   1.000
_cell.length_b   1.000
_cell.length_c   1.000
_cell.angle_alpha   90.00
_cell.angle_beta   90.00
_cell.angle_gamma   90.00
#
_symmetry.space_group_name_H-M   'P 1'
#
loop_
_entity.id
_entity.type
_entity.pdbx_description
1 polymer ?
#
loop_
_entity_poly.entity_id
_entity_poly.type
_entity_poly.pdbx_seq_one_letter_code
_entity_poly.pdbx_strand_id
1 'polypeptide(L)'
;RFDMELLEPELDRIEDNLVKGMGRIPLFEEVGIKRTICGPITHVPDGNFLAGPAPGVKNFWMFCGTSFGIAQGGGAGKYMAQWMVHGDADINMLEFDCRRYLGWANKDYAWKRSVDEYQRQYVTPFPGEEIKVAREIKKTPIYDKLKELGAKYIDSYGWEKPTWFSKNGDNEKFSYRRTNSFETVKLECEKIKNNVGVLDLST
;
A
#
# COMPACT_ATOMS: atom_id res chain seq x y z
N ARG A 1 -10.94 17.98 16.76
CA ARG A 1 -11.30 16.67 17.29
C ARG A 1 -12.28 16.07 16.30
N PHE A 2 -11.96 14.95 15.70
CA PHE A 2 -12.84 14.25 14.79
C PHE A 2 -13.88 13.52 15.63
N ASP A 3 -15.15 13.78 15.38
CA ASP A 3 -16.25 13.04 15.96
C ASP A 3 -17.01 12.28 14.85
N MET A 4 -18.05 11.54 15.16
CA MET A 4 -18.87 10.80 14.19
C MET A 4 -19.79 11.76 13.42
N GLU A 5 -19.21 12.81 12.86
CA GLU A 5 -19.93 13.85 12.13
C GLU A 5 -19.71 13.69 10.61
N LEU A 6 -20.73 14.01 9.83
CA LEU A 6 -20.60 14.18 8.39
C LEU A 6 -19.90 15.52 8.12
N LEU A 7 -19.11 15.55 7.06
CA LEU A 7 -18.45 16.75 6.58
C LEU A 7 -19.37 17.53 5.65
N GLU A 8 -19.12 18.83 5.54
CA GLU A 8 -19.80 19.64 4.51
C GLU A 8 -19.41 19.12 3.11
N PRO A 9 -20.40 18.95 2.23
CA PRO A 9 -20.14 18.49 0.88
C PRO A 9 -19.39 19.54 0.05
N GLU A 10 -18.33 19.10 -0.62
CA GLU A 10 -17.54 19.91 -1.55
C GLU A 10 -17.74 19.37 -2.98
N LEU A 11 -18.79 19.82 -3.67
CA LEU A 11 -19.15 19.33 -5.01
C LEU A 11 -18.07 19.65 -6.06
N ASP A 12 -17.39 20.78 -5.92
CA ASP A 12 -16.31 21.20 -6.82
C ASP A 12 -15.20 20.15 -6.92
N ARG A 13 -14.95 19.41 -5.85
CA ARG A 13 -13.94 18.32 -5.82
C ARG A 13 -14.30 17.13 -6.69
N ILE A 14 -15.57 16.93 -7.00
CA ILE A 14 -16.05 15.80 -7.80
C ILE A 14 -16.68 16.26 -9.13
N GLU A 15 -16.54 17.54 -9.49
CA GLU A 15 -17.11 18.11 -10.71
C GLU A 15 -16.73 17.29 -11.95
N ASP A 16 -15.44 16.98 -12.13
CA ASP A 16 -14.97 16.16 -13.24
C ASP A 16 -15.63 14.77 -13.30
N ASN A 17 -15.93 14.19 -12.14
CA ASN A 17 -16.62 12.89 -12.07
C ASN A 17 -18.09 13.02 -12.46
N LEU A 18 -18.73 14.12 -12.05
CA LEU A 18 -20.13 14.42 -12.43
C LEU A 18 -20.24 14.61 -13.94
N VAL A 19 -19.38 15.44 -14.54
CA VAL A 19 -19.32 15.67 -15.99
C VAL A 19 -19.10 14.35 -16.76
N LYS A 20 -18.16 13.52 -16.32
CA LYS A 20 -17.94 12.20 -16.93
C LYS A 20 -19.14 11.26 -16.73
N GLY A 21 -19.83 11.37 -15.60
CA GLY A 21 -21.07 10.63 -15.33
C GLY A 21 -22.20 11.01 -16.30
N MET A 22 -22.41 12.30 -16.50
CA MET A 22 -23.39 12.86 -17.47
C MET A 22 -23.08 12.39 -18.90
N GLY A 23 -21.83 12.43 -19.32
CA GLY A 23 -21.41 11.93 -20.63
C GLY A 23 -21.65 10.42 -20.84
N ARG A 24 -21.74 9.63 -19.79
CA ARG A 24 -22.06 8.19 -19.86
C ARG A 24 -23.56 7.89 -19.73
N ILE A 25 -24.25 8.68 -18.97
CA ILE A 25 -25.70 8.56 -18.69
C ILE A 25 -26.31 9.93 -18.91
N PRO A 26 -26.75 10.26 -20.14
CA PRO A 26 -27.27 11.60 -20.48
C PRO A 26 -28.43 12.06 -19.58
N LEU A 27 -29.23 11.14 -19.06
CA LEU A 27 -30.30 11.45 -18.11
C LEU A 27 -29.82 12.24 -16.88
N PHE A 28 -28.55 12.11 -16.50
CA PHE A 28 -27.96 12.85 -15.36
C PHE A 28 -27.85 14.36 -15.62
N GLU A 29 -27.94 14.81 -16.85
CA GLU A 29 -28.02 16.25 -17.18
C GLU A 29 -29.40 16.86 -16.87
N GLU A 30 -30.42 16.02 -16.86
CA GLU A 30 -31.83 16.44 -16.66
C GLU A 30 -32.30 16.31 -15.20
N VAL A 31 -31.60 15.49 -14.40
CA VAL A 31 -31.99 15.22 -13.01
C VAL A 31 -31.12 15.97 -12.02
N GLY A 32 -31.74 16.48 -10.96
CA GLY A 32 -31.03 17.16 -9.88
C GLY A 32 -30.44 16.21 -8.85
N ILE A 33 -29.50 16.71 -8.04
CA ILE A 33 -28.93 16.01 -6.90
C ILE A 33 -29.91 16.11 -5.72
N LYS A 34 -30.46 14.98 -5.29
CA LYS A 34 -31.40 14.94 -4.17
C LYS A 34 -30.71 15.16 -2.81
N ARG A 35 -29.54 14.59 -2.64
CA ARG A 35 -28.76 14.66 -1.40
C ARG A 35 -27.30 14.32 -1.64
N THR A 36 -26.41 15.04 -1.01
CA THR A 36 -24.99 14.75 -0.95
C THR A 36 -24.60 14.32 0.46
N ILE A 37 -23.76 13.31 0.58
CA ILE A 37 -23.20 12.83 1.85
C ILE A 37 -21.70 12.85 1.72
N CYS A 38 -21.03 13.56 2.63
CA CYS A 38 -19.58 13.56 2.75
C CYS A 38 -19.20 13.04 4.13
N GLY A 39 -18.36 12.03 4.20
CA GLY A 39 -17.92 11.44 5.46
C GLY A 39 -16.50 10.98 5.41
N PRO A 40 -15.85 10.82 6.58
CA PRO A 40 -14.49 10.33 6.66
C PRO A 40 -14.43 8.84 6.26
N ILE A 41 -13.37 8.48 5.54
CA ILE A 41 -13.03 7.10 5.23
C ILE A 41 -11.76 6.71 5.99
N THR A 42 -11.76 5.55 6.64
CA THR A 42 -10.58 5.02 7.30
C THR A 42 -9.63 4.44 6.26
N HIS A 43 -8.38 4.86 6.31
CA HIS A 43 -7.32 4.34 5.46
C HIS A 43 -6.13 3.86 6.27
N VAL A 44 -5.51 2.78 5.79
CA VAL A 44 -4.34 2.15 6.39
C VAL A 44 -3.16 2.29 5.42
N PRO A 45 -1.90 2.35 5.89
CA PRO A 45 -0.72 2.63 5.07
C PRO A 45 -0.49 1.71 3.86
N ASP A 46 -1.05 0.52 3.85
CA ASP A 46 -0.96 -0.49 2.77
C ASP A 46 -2.32 -0.81 2.12
N GLY A 47 -3.37 -0.08 2.47
CA GLY A 47 -4.73 -0.32 1.95
C GLY A 47 -5.45 -1.54 2.52
N ASN A 48 -4.77 -2.41 3.26
CA ASN A 48 -5.36 -3.60 3.89
C ASN A 48 -5.87 -3.29 5.29
N PHE A 49 -7.05 -3.76 5.64
CA PHE A 49 -7.61 -3.57 6.98
C PHE A 49 -6.72 -4.16 8.09
N LEU A 50 -6.96 -3.74 9.32
CA LEU A 50 -6.28 -4.24 10.52
C LEU A 50 -7.16 -5.25 11.22
N ALA A 51 -6.70 -6.49 11.32
CA ALA A 51 -7.40 -7.57 12.02
C ALA A 51 -6.45 -8.28 13.00
N GLY A 52 -7.01 -8.96 13.99
CA GLY A 52 -6.26 -9.82 14.89
C GLY A 52 -6.16 -9.33 16.32
N PRO A 53 -5.39 -10.03 17.16
CA PRO A 53 -5.25 -9.70 18.58
C PRO A 53 -4.49 -8.39 18.74
N ALA A 54 -5.02 -7.51 19.58
CA ALA A 54 -4.35 -6.23 19.89
C ALA A 54 -3.04 -6.46 20.64
N PRO A 55 -1.95 -5.78 20.25
CA PRO A 55 -0.66 -5.91 20.91
C PRO A 55 -0.75 -5.52 22.39
N GLY A 56 -0.24 -6.38 23.27
CA GLY A 56 -0.13 -6.10 24.71
C GLY A 56 -1.45 -6.15 25.51
N VAL A 57 -2.58 -6.44 24.87
CA VAL A 57 -3.89 -6.52 25.54
C VAL A 57 -4.50 -7.91 25.36
N LYS A 58 -4.64 -8.66 26.43
CA LYS A 58 -5.22 -10.00 26.39
C LYS A 58 -6.73 -9.95 26.11
N ASN A 59 -7.20 -10.85 25.25
CA ASN A 59 -8.62 -10.99 24.89
C ASN A 59 -9.24 -9.75 24.22
N PHE A 60 -8.43 -8.87 23.69
CA PHE A 60 -8.90 -7.73 22.87
C PHE A 60 -8.50 -7.96 21.41
N TRP A 61 -9.50 -7.96 20.54
CA TRP A 61 -9.33 -8.17 19.11
C TRP A 61 -9.68 -6.91 18.33
N MET A 62 -8.89 -6.61 17.34
CA MET A 62 -9.08 -5.44 16.48
C MET A 62 -9.66 -5.87 15.14
N PHE A 63 -10.59 -5.06 14.62
CA PHE A 63 -11.05 -5.13 13.25
C PHE A 63 -11.42 -3.72 12.79
N CYS A 64 -10.52 -3.06 12.07
CA CYS A 64 -10.70 -1.66 11.70
C CYS A 64 -9.91 -1.31 10.42
N GLY A 65 -10.08 -0.08 9.94
CA GLY A 65 -9.35 0.39 8.75
C GLY A 65 -9.87 -0.15 7.42
N THR A 66 -11.11 -0.63 7.37
CA THR A 66 -11.74 -1.16 6.16
C THR A 66 -12.30 -0.02 5.30
N SER A 67 -11.58 0.44 4.30
CA SER A 67 -12.11 1.41 3.34
C SER A 67 -13.24 0.81 2.48
N PHE A 68 -13.18 -0.47 2.17
CA PHE A 68 -14.20 -1.25 1.46
C PHE A 68 -15.03 -2.13 2.40
N GLY A 69 -15.50 -1.60 3.53
CA GLY A 69 -16.10 -2.35 4.61
C GLY A 69 -17.21 -3.32 4.18
N ILE A 70 -18.16 -2.88 3.35
CA ILE A 70 -19.27 -3.73 2.88
C ILE A 70 -18.76 -4.87 2.01
N ALA A 71 -17.83 -4.61 1.09
CA ALA A 71 -17.29 -5.64 0.19
C ALA A 71 -16.43 -6.67 0.91
N GLN A 72 -15.67 -6.27 1.91
CA GLN A 72 -14.70 -7.12 2.62
C GLN A 72 -15.28 -7.76 3.90
N GLY A 73 -16.30 -7.14 4.50
CA GLY A 73 -16.76 -7.47 5.85
C GLY A 73 -17.18 -8.92 6.05
N GLY A 74 -17.87 -9.53 5.07
CA GLY A 74 -18.30 -10.92 5.17
C GLY A 74 -17.14 -11.91 5.22
N GLY A 75 -16.19 -11.80 4.30
CA GLY A 75 -14.99 -12.65 4.27
C GLY A 75 -14.08 -12.41 5.47
N ALA A 76 -13.81 -11.17 5.77
CA ALA A 76 -12.99 -10.78 6.91
C ALA A 76 -13.58 -11.27 8.24
N GLY A 77 -14.89 -11.17 8.43
CA GLY A 77 -15.59 -11.67 9.62
C GLY A 77 -15.47 -13.20 9.77
N LYS A 78 -15.60 -13.94 8.67
CA LYS A 78 -15.40 -15.40 8.68
C LYS A 78 -14.01 -15.80 9.17
N TYR A 79 -12.97 -15.24 8.57
CA TYR A 79 -11.59 -15.62 8.91
C TYR A 79 -11.16 -15.10 10.27
N MET A 80 -11.68 -13.95 10.68
CA MET A 80 -11.48 -13.44 12.03
C MET A 80 -12.10 -14.38 13.08
N ALA A 81 -13.32 -14.87 12.83
CA ALA A 81 -13.97 -15.83 13.72
C ALA A 81 -13.20 -17.14 13.81
N GLN A 82 -12.69 -17.68 12.70
CA GLN A 82 -11.84 -18.87 12.70
C GLN A 82 -10.58 -18.64 13.55
N TRP A 83 -9.91 -17.50 13.35
CA TRP A 83 -8.71 -17.16 14.10
C TRP A 83 -8.97 -17.06 15.61
N MET A 84 -10.09 -16.42 16.00
CA MET A 84 -10.47 -16.32 17.41
C MET A 84 -10.80 -17.67 18.06
N VAL A 85 -11.47 -18.58 17.34
CA VAL A 85 -11.97 -19.86 17.87
C VAL A 85 -10.90 -20.96 17.80
N HIS A 86 -10.16 -21.00 16.71
CA HIS A 86 -9.23 -22.11 16.43
C HIS A 86 -7.75 -21.72 16.60
N GLY A 87 -7.46 -20.45 16.85
CA GLY A 87 -6.09 -19.91 16.98
C GLY A 87 -5.42 -19.60 15.64
N ASP A 88 -6.03 -19.98 14.52
CA ASP A 88 -5.59 -19.66 13.16
C ASP A 88 -6.79 -19.67 12.21
N ALA A 89 -6.61 -19.10 11.01
CA ALA A 89 -7.59 -19.07 9.95
C ALA A 89 -7.18 -19.99 8.79
N ASP A 90 -8.15 -20.43 7.97
CA ASP A 90 -7.88 -21.28 6.78
C ASP A 90 -7.07 -20.56 5.69
N ILE A 91 -6.86 -19.25 5.83
CA ILE A 91 -6.02 -18.45 4.93
C ILE A 91 -4.91 -17.75 5.71
N ASN A 92 -3.86 -17.33 5.01
CA ASN A 92 -2.82 -16.52 5.60
C ASN A 92 -3.36 -15.12 5.94
N MET A 93 -3.41 -14.80 7.26
CA MET A 93 -3.88 -13.51 7.77
C MET A 93 -2.76 -12.50 8.00
N LEU A 94 -1.51 -12.80 7.61
CA LEU A 94 -0.35 -11.94 7.90
C LEU A 94 -0.50 -10.53 7.32
N GLU A 95 -1.06 -10.41 6.11
CA GLU A 95 -1.28 -9.12 5.47
C GLU A 95 -2.34 -8.26 6.16
N PHE A 96 -3.19 -8.86 6.98
CA PHE A 96 -4.23 -8.18 7.75
C PHE A 96 -3.89 -8.04 9.23
N ASP A 97 -2.89 -8.78 9.73
CA ASP A 97 -2.50 -8.76 11.13
C ASP A 97 -2.08 -7.35 11.56
N CYS A 98 -2.79 -6.80 12.55
CA CYS A 98 -2.50 -5.46 13.06
C CYS A 98 -1.07 -5.32 13.63
N ARG A 99 -0.46 -6.44 14.03
CA ARG A 99 0.92 -6.49 14.54
C ARG A 99 1.98 -6.23 13.47
N ARG A 100 1.63 -6.25 12.17
CA ARG A 100 2.57 -5.95 11.07
C ARG A 100 3.20 -4.56 11.13
N TYR A 101 2.57 -3.64 11.88
CA TYR A 101 3.07 -2.29 12.11
C TYR A 101 3.78 -2.10 13.45
N LEU A 102 3.79 -3.14 14.30
CA LEU A 102 4.27 -3.03 15.66
C LEU A 102 5.77 -2.72 15.73
N GLY A 103 6.09 -1.70 16.52
CA GLY A 103 7.48 -1.36 16.88
C GLY A 103 8.25 -0.53 15.85
N TRP A 104 7.73 -0.35 14.62
CA TRP A 104 8.45 0.39 13.58
C TRP A 104 7.64 1.51 12.91
N ALA A 105 6.33 1.32 12.72
CA ALA A 105 5.47 2.32 12.10
C ALA A 105 5.11 3.43 13.09
N ASN A 106 5.58 4.63 12.84
CA ASN A 106 5.24 5.80 13.62
C ASN A 106 4.07 6.59 13.00
N LYS A 107 3.61 7.63 13.69
CA LYS A 107 2.48 8.46 13.25
C LYS A 107 2.75 9.15 11.90
N ASP A 108 3.98 9.60 11.67
CA ASP A 108 4.37 10.28 10.42
C ASP A 108 4.34 9.32 9.24
N TYR A 109 4.85 8.09 9.42
CA TYR A 109 4.73 7.01 8.43
C TYR A 109 3.27 6.71 8.11
N ALA A 110 2.47 6.44 9.15
CA ALA A 110 1.05 6.10 8.99
C ALA A 110 0.28 7.18 8.22
N TRP A 111 0.47 8.45 8.59
CA TRP A 111 -0.14 9.59 7.93
C TRP A 111 0.24 9.68 6.45
N LYS A 112 1.54 9.75 6.15
CA LYS A 112 2.03 9.93 4.77
C LYS A 112 1.63 8.79 3.86
N ARG A 113 1.72 7.56 4.34
CA ARG A 113 1.38 6.36 3.56
C ARG A 113 -0.12 6.24 3.33
N SER A 114 -0.96 6.49 4.34
CA SER A 114 -2.41 6.43 4.17
C SER A 114 -2.93 7.48 3.20
N VAL A 115 -2.34 8.68 3.18
CA VAL A 115 -2.68 9.73 2.20
C VAL A 115 -2.27 9.32 0.79
N ASP A 116 -1.05 8.82 0.60
CA ASP A 116 -0.56 8.35 -0.71
C ASP A 116 -1.39 7.17 -1.22
N GLU A 117 -1.69 6.20 -0.35
CA GLU A 117 -2.53 5.05 -0.67
C GLU A 117 -3.91 5.47 -1.15
N TYR A 118 -4.56 6.38 -0.43
CA TYR A 118 -5.86 6.91 -0.84
C TYR A 118 -5.82 7.62 -2.21
N GLN A 119 -4.79 8.44 -2.44
CA GLN A 119 -4.64 9.17 -3.70
C GLN A 119 -4.42 8.23 -4.90
N ARG A 120 -3.79 7.08 -4.66
CA ARG A 120 -3.44 6.10 -5.69
C ARG A 120 -4.44 4.96 -5.85
N GLN A 121 -5.43 4.86 -5.00
CA GLN A 121 -6.37 3.74 -4.92
C GLN A 121 -7.02 3.36 -6.27
N TYR A 122 -7.27 4.33 -7.13
CA TYR A 122 -7.89 4.13 -8.45
C TYR A 122 -6.95 4.45 -9.62
N VAL A 123 -5.68 4.71 -9.34
CA VAL A 123 -4.66 4.94 -10.37
C VAL A 123 -4.14 3.59 -10.83
N THR A 124 -3.99 3.43 -12.13
CA THR A 124 -3.31 2.26 -12.70
C THR A 124 -1.80 2.51 -12.70
N PRO A 125 -1.03 1.92 -11.77
CA PRO A 125 0.42 2.11 -11.74
C PRO A 125 1.09 1.35 -12.89
N PHE A 126 2.29 1.77 -13.25
CA PHE A 126 3.17 0.95 -14.07
C PHE A 126 3.63 -0.28 -13.29
N PRO A 127 3.91 -1.41 -13.96
CA PRO A 127 4.52 -2.56 -13.30
C PRO A 127 5.82 -2.16 -12.58
N GLY A 128 5.93 -2.51 -11.30
CA GLY A 128 7.09 -2.16 -10.48
C GLY A 128 7.17 -0.68 -10.04
N GLU A 129 6.12 0.10 -10.27
CA GLU A 129 6.08 1.47 -9.79
C GLU A 129 5.92 1.51 -8.27
N GLU A 130 6.87 2.16 -7.61
CA GLU A 130 7.01 2.16 -6.17
C GLU A 130 6.44 3.41 -5.50
N ILE A 131 6.04 3.23 -4.25
CA ILE A 131 5.64 4.30 -3.35
C ILE A 131 6.87 5.16 -3.03
N LYS A 132 6.71 6.49 -3.12
CA LYS A 132 7.80 7.45 -2.95
C LYS A 132 7.85 8.10 -1.56
N VAL A 133 6.77 7.99 -0.80
CA VAL A 133 6.64 8.66 0.51
C VAL A 133 7.00 7.72 1.66
N ALA A 134 7.45 8.29 2.77
CA ALA A 134 7.80 7.58 4.00
C ALA A 134 8.71 6.36 3.75
N ARG A 135 9.77 6.58 2.98
CA ARG A 135 10.81 5.61 2.64
C ARG A 135 11.91 5.58 3.70
N GLU A 136 12.79 4.62 3.60
CA GLU A 136 14.00 4.46 4.43
C GLU A 136 13.70 4.24 5.92
N ILE A 137 12.58 3.61 6.26
CA ILE A 137 12.20 3.34 7.66
C ILE A 137 13.01 2.18 8.24
N LYS A 138 13.08 1.06 7.50
CA LYS A 138 13.87 -0.12 7.88
C LYS A 138 14.92 -0.39 6.82
N LYS A 139 16.16 -0.55 7.27
CA LYS A 139 17.32 -0.75 6.41
C LYS A 139 18.08 -1.98 6.84
N THR A 140 18.60 -2.74 5.89
CA THR A 140 19.51 -3.84 6.17
C THR A 140 20.89 -3.32 6.60
N PRO A 141 21.70 -4.12 7.29
CA PRO A 141 23.05 -3.68 7.72
C PRO A 141 23.97 -3.26 6.57
N ILE A 142 23.72 -3.74 5.35
CA ILE A 142 24.52 -3.41 4.16
C ILE A 142 23.86 -2.38 3.23
N TYR A 143 22.73 -1.80 3.65
CA TYR A 143 21.96 -0.84 2.85
C TYR A 143 22.82 0.28 2.25
N ASP A 144 23.63 0.97 3.08
CA ASP A 144 24.42 2.11 2.62
C ASP A 144 25.50 1.68 1.61
N LYS A 145 26.14 0.53 1.81
CA LYS A 145 27.10 -0.03 0.85
C LYS A 145 26.45 -0.37 -0.50
N LEU A 146 25.26 -0.94 -0.49
CA LEU A 146 24.53 -1.23 -1.72
C LEU A 146 24.07 0.05 -2.41
N LYS A 147 23.67 1.06 -1.64
CA LYS A 147 23.30 2.39 -2.15
C LYS A 147 24.48 3.07 -2.85
N GLU A 148 25.67 3.01 -2.30
CA GLU A 148 26.91 3.50 -2.91
C GLU A 148 27.24 2.77 -4.23
N LEU A 149 26.90 1.50 -4.34
CA LEU A 149 27.02 0.71 -5.57
C LEU A 149 25.92 1.00 -6.61
N GLY A 150 24.99 1.91 -6.31
CA GLY A 150 23.93 2.32 -7.21
C GLY A 150 22.63 1.52 -7.08
N ALA A 151 22.43 0.78 -5.98
CA ALA A 151 21.21 0.04 -5.76
C ALA A 151 19.96 0.94 -5.79
N LYS A 152 18.93 0.48 -6.46
CA LYS A 152 17.57 1.01 -6.42
C LYS A 152 16.72 0.10 -5.58
N TYR A 153 15.78 0.67 -4.84
CA TYR A 153 15.06 -0.01 -3.77
C TYR A 153 13.56 0.02 -3.97
N ILE A 154 12.92 -1.07 -3.57
CA ILE A 154 11.47 -1.14 -3.34
C ILE A 154 11.17 -1.15 -1.84
N ASP A 155 9.96 -0.74 -1.49
CA ASP A 155 9.44 -0.88 -0.13
C ASP A 155 8.78 -2.26 0.05
N SER A 156 9.15 -2.96 1.10
CA SER A 156 8.50 -4.19 1.50
C SER A 156 8.23 -4.14 3.01
N TYR A 157 7.02 -3.76 3.39
CA TYR A 157 6.62 -3.58 4.80
C TYR A 157 7.59 -2.69 5.60
N GLY A 158 7.96 -1.57 4.99
CA GLY A 158 8.91 -0.59 5.54
C GLY A 158 10.38 -0.94 5.34
N TRP A 159 10.72 -2.14 4.85
CA TRP A 159 12.09 -2.52 4.51
C TRP A 159 12.48 -2.03 3.12
N GLU A 160 13.65 -1.44 3.01
CA GLU A 160 14.27 -1.12 1.73
C GLU A 160 14.96 -2.35 1.16
N LYS A 161 14.35 -2.95 0.11
CA LYS A 161 14.93 -4.11 -0.60
C LYS A 161 15.52 -3.69 -1.93
N PRO A 162 16.79 -4.04 -2.23
CA PRO A 162 17.41 -3.71 -3.51
C PRO A 162 16.77 -4.52 -4.64
N THR A 163 16.53 -3.88 -5.79
CA THR A 163 15.98 -4.51 -6.99
C THR A 163 16.96 -4.62 -8.13
N TRP A 164 17.71 -3.57 -8.40
CA TRP A 164 18.73 -3.54 -9.45
C TRP A 164 19.76 -2.45 -9.14
N PHE A 165 20.90 -2.47 -9.84
CA PHE A 165 21.99 -1.53 -9.62
C PHE A 165 22.15 -0.61 -10.83
N SER A 166 21.88 0.69 -10.65
CA SER A 166 22.08 1.69 -11.69
C SER A 166 23.56 2.08 -11.78
N LYS A 167 24.15 1.91 -12.94
CA LYS A 167 25.55 2.28 -13.17
C LYS A 167 25.77 3.80 -13.29
N ASN A 168 24.74 4.52 -13.77
CA ASN A 168 24.83 5.95 -14.05
C ASN A 168 24.05 6.80 -13.04
N GLY A 169 23.53 6.20 -11.98
CA GLY A 169 22.65 6.88 -11.02
C GLY A 169 21.22 7.10 -11.51
N ASP A 170 20.88 6.64 -12.72
CA ASP A 170 19.55 6.81 -13.29
C ASP A 170 18.47 6.20 -12.40
N ASN A 171 17.33 6.89 -12.33
CA ASN A 171 16.12 6.30 -11.77
C ASN A 171 15.44 5.38 -12.79
N GLU A 172 14.63 4.44 -12.28
CA GLU A 172 13.86 3.57 -13.14
C GLU A 172 12.85 4.38 -13.96
N LYS A 173 12.79 4.10 -15.27
CA LYS A 173 11.81 4.64 -16.19
C LYS A 173 10.74 3.60 -16.39
N PHE A 174 9.64 3.74 -15.65
CA PHE A 174 8.53 2.79 -15.69
C PHE A 174 7.88 2.70 -17.08
N SER A 175 7.47 1.52 -17.44
CA SER A 175 6.87 1.23 -18.73
C SER A 175 6.04 -0.05 -18.66
N TYR A 176 4.99 -0.18 -19.48
CA TYR A 176 4.27 -1.44 -19.70
C TYR A 176 5.06 -2.44 -20.53
N ARG A 177 6.26 -2.07 -20.97
CA ARG A 177 7.23 -2.93 -21.61
C ARG A 177 8.47 -3.07 -20.72
N ARG A 178 9.65 -3.31 -21.31
CA ARG A 178 10.92 -3.35 -20.59
C ARG A 178 11.33 -1.96 -20.11
N THR A 179 11.75 -1.88 -18.85
CA THR A 179 12.30 -0.66 -18.26
C THR A 179 13.78 -0.50 -18.59
N ASN A 180 14.38 0.64 -18.26
CA ASN A 180 15.82 0.87 -18.43
C ASN A 180 16.70 0.01 -17.52
N SER A 181 16.14 -0.63 -16.49
CA SER A 181 16.84 -1.60 -15.64
C SER A 181 17.16 -2.92 -16.35
N PHE A 182 16.43 -3.27 -17.43
CA PHE A 182 16.48 -4.57 -18.07
C PHE A 182 17.89 -5.03 -18.46
N GLU A 183 18.67 -4.17 -19.11
CA GLU A 183 20.02 -4.56 -19.57
C GLU A 183 20.98 -4.77 -18.37
N THR A 184 20.83 -4.01 -17.32
CA THR A 184 21.62 -4.20 -16.09
C THR A 184 21.25 -5.49 -15.40
N VAL A 185 19.96 -5.76 -15.22
CA VAL A 185 19.47 -7.01 -14.60
C VAL A 185 19.89 -8.23 -15.44
N LYS A 186 19.85 -8.13 -16.78
CA LYS A 186 20.37 -9.19 -17.66
C LYS A 186 21.84 -9.50 -17.38
N LEU A 187 22.68 -8.46 -17.28
CA LEU A 187 24.10 -8.62 -16.96
C LEU A 187 24.34 -9.21 -15.57
N GLU A 188 23.54 -8.84 -14.59
CA GLU A 188 23.58 -9.40 -13.22
C GLU A 188 23.24 -10.89 -13.25
N CYS A 189 22.18 -11.27 -13.97
CA CYS A 189 21.81 -12.68 -14.15
C CYS A 189 22.91 -13.50 -14.85
N GLU A 190 23.55 -12.95 -15.88
CA GLU A 190 24.66 -13.60 -16.60
C GLU A 190 25.87 -13.78 -15.66
N LYS A 191 26.18 -12.78 -14.83
CA LYS A 191 27.26 -12.86 -13.86
C LYS A 191 27.00 -13.90 -12.77
N ILE A 192 25.79 -13.98 -12.24
CA ILE A 192 25.40 -14.98 -11.24
C ILE A 192 25.48 -16.39 -11.81
N LYS A 193 25.11 -16.58 -13.08
CA LYS A 193 25.20 -17.90 -13.76
C LYS A 193 26.63 -18.37 -13.97
N ASN A 194 27.53 -17.44 -14.25
CA ASN A 194 28.92 -17.77 -14.65
C ASN A 194 29.96 -17.54 -13.55
N ASN A 195 29.58 -16.90 -12.44
CA ASN A 195 30.45 -16.52 -11.33
C ASN A 195 29.70 -16.67 -10.00
N VAL A 196 30.20 -15.99 -8.97
CA VAL A 196 29.62 -15.98 -7.63
C VAL A 196 28.67 -14.77 -7.49
N GLY A 197 27.47 -15.02 -6.95
CA GLY A 197 26.53 -13.99 -6.56
C GLY A 197 26.42 -13.85 -5.04
N VAL A 198 26.14 -12.65 -4.56
CA VAL A 198 25.82 -12.36 -3.15
C VAL A 198 24.40 -11.84 -3.09
N LEU A 199 23.58 -12.45 -2.25
CA LEU A 199 22.20 -12.06 -2.02
C LEU A 199 22.01 -11.66 -0.55
N ASP A 200 21.45 -10.46 -0.33
CA ASP A 200 21.05 -10.00 1.00
C ASP A 200 19.66 -10.53 1.36
N LEU A 201 19.58 -11.41 2.32
CA LEU A 201 18.36 -11.99 2.87
C LEU A 201 18.05 -11.49 4.30
N SER A 202 18.55 -10.33 4.69
CA SER A 202 18.48 -9.81 6.07
C SER A 202 17.08 -9.31 6.49
N THR A 203 16.03 -9.55 5.73
CA THR A 203 14.67 -9.02 6.02
C THR A 203 13.69 -10.14 6.32
#